data_d660d2bc235fdaac9bddd53a9a2be0b5
#
_entry.id   d660d2bc235fdaac9bddd53a9a2be0b5
#
_cell.length_a   1.000
_cell.length_b   1.000
_cell.length_c   1.000
_cell.angle_alpha   90.00
_cell.angle_beta   90.00
_cell.angle_gamma   90.00
#
_symmetry.space_group_name_H-M   'P 1'
#
loop_
_entity.id
_entity.type
_entity.pdbx_description
1 polymer ?
#
loop_
_entity_poly.entity_id
_entity_poly.type
_entity_poly.pdbx_seq_one_letter_code
_entity_poly.pdbx_strand_id
1 'polypeptide(L)'
;MTESGSLDAAGQAGTARYDVLVVGAGIVGLGVAYAAHRRGLRVLVCERASEVVGASVRNFGHLCFTPQSGRAYEFAQRSRELWRELAREADFWLQETGTWVVARTDEEFAVLREFARVRGPREVHTHTVASIESKVPVAEAVGGVLLPLDCQVNPREAASAVRAYLQRCGVEFRFRTAVGAVASGVAHTSRGDIRADQIVLATNHDIDLLMPDLAQQHGVLRCGLDMMRVTMGLRAPLTAPLLTGWSLLRYSGFADMAATVDLRARLHSEFPELAQLDLNEMYTQLPDGSVIVGDTHYRGESVASFQREIAFDSLLSLARERFDVTDVRVLERWQGMYASAANEFLQDIRPDTGIHVAVVTTGIGMSCGLGFAEHTVARIFADSTWAGASPVLREAAAVTTSRHPDHELTGSVQ
;
A
#
# COMPACT_ATOMS: atom_id res chain seq x y z
N MET A 1 56.16 -39.31 3.26
CA MET A 1 55.93 -38.44 2.10
C MET A 1 54.46 -38.09 2.12
N THR A 2 54.13 -36.97 2.69
CA THR A 2 52.74 -36.46 2.83
C THR A 2 52.69 -35.17 2.03
N GLU A 3 52.01 -35.21 0.91
CA GLU A 3 51.73 -34.02 0.11
C GLU A 3 50.64 -33.17 0.77
N SER A 4 51.00 -31.99 1.17
CA SER A 4 50.10 -30.95 1.59
C SER A 4 49.53 -30.27 0.33
N GLY A 5 48.31 -30.67 -0.07
CA GLY A 5 47.55 -29.99 -1.10
C GLY A 5 47.00 -28.66 -0.56
N SER A 6 47.47 -27.58 -1.15
CA SER A 6 47.03 -26.20 -0.83
C SER A 6 45.57 -25.98 -1.19
N LEU A 7 44.78 -25.61 -0.18
CA LEU A 7 43.45 -25.05 -0.34
C LEU A 7 43.54 -23.52 -0.56
N ASP A 8 44.05 -23.14 -1.71
CA ASP A 8 44.06 -21.73 -2.15
C ASP A 8 43.45 -21.61 -3.55
N ALA A 9 42.13 -21.58 -3.63
CA ALA A 9 41.43 -21.06 -4.81
C ALA A 9 39.99 -20.63 -4.44
N ALA A 10 39.81 -19.86 -3.36
CA ALA A 10 38.63 -18.99 -3.26
C ALA A 10 38.94 -17.74 -4.05
N GLY A 11 38.71 -17.79 -5.38
CA GLY A 11 38.84 -16.68 -6.28
C GLY A 11 38.11 -15.46 -5.73
N GLN A 12 38.82 -14.33 -5.67
CA GLN A 12 38.24 -12.98 -5.53
C GLN A 12 37.29 -12.75 -6.70
N ALA A 13 36.00 -13.13 -6.51
CA ALA A 13 34.92 -12.56 -7.29
C ALA A 13 34.92 -11.08 -6.92
N GLY A 14 35.44 -10.23 -7.82
CA GLY A 14 35.41 -8.79 -7.68
C GLY A 14 34.00 -8.40 -7.27
N THR A 15 33.87 -7.79 -6.08
CA THR A 15 32.59 -7.41 -5.50
C THR A 15 31.95 -6.38 -6.41
N ALA A 16 31.09 -6.83 -7.32
CA ALA A 16 30.36 -5.96 -8.22
C ALA A 16 29.60 -4.92 -7.36
N ARG A 17 29.90 -3.66 -7.60
CA ARG A 17 29.25 -2.54 -6.93
C ARG A 17 27.97 -2.19 -7.69
N TYR A 18 26.86 -2.03 -7.00
CA TYR A 18 25.58 -1.59 -7.55
C TYR A 18 25.42 -0.08 -7.33
N ASP A 19 24.72 0.59 -8.25
CA ASP A 19 24.34 1.98 -8.03
C ASP A 19 23.26 2.06 -6.94
N VAL A 20 22.30 1.10 -6.96
CA VAL A 20 21.21 1.00 -5.98
C VAL A 20 21.04 -0.43 -5.47
N LEU A 21 21.06 -0.59 -4.16
CA LEU A 21 20.57 -1.77 -3.46
C LEU A 21 19.19 -1.46 -2.88
N VAL A 22 18.20 -2.26 -3.21
CA VAL A 22 16.85 -2.21 -2.61
C VAL A 22 16.70 -3.36 -1.62
N VAL A 23 16.34 -3.05 -0.39
CA VAL A 23 16.08 -4.04 0.66
C VAL A 23 14.57 -4.22 0.82
N GLY A 24 14.07 -5.40 0.41
CA GLY A 24 12.65 -5.76 0.35
C GLY A 24 12.09 -5.75 -1.07
N ALA A 25 11.47 -6.87 -1.49
CA ALA A 25 10.84 -7.05 -2.79
C ALA A 25 9.31 -6.84 -2.77
N GLY A 26 8.77 -6.11 -1.78
CA GLY A 26 7.39 -5.64 -1.78
C GLY A 26 7.15 -4.59 -2.86
N ILE A 27 5.89 -4.15 -3.05
CA ILE A 27 5.51 -3.24 -4.14
C ILE A 27 6.29 -1.91 -4.11
N VAL A 28 6.61 -1.39 -2.93
CA VAL A 28 7.42 -0.17 -2.79
C VAL A 28 8.86 -0.43 -3.26
N GLY A 29 9.47 -1.54 -2.82
CA GLY A 29 10.82 -1.92 -3.25
C GLY A 29 10.89 -2.22 -4.75
N LEU A 30 9.89 -2.91 -5.32
CA LEU A 30 9.77 -3.13 -6.77
C LEU A 30 9.60 -1.80 -7.52
N GLY A 31 8.84 -0.86 -6.97
CA GLY A 31 8.70 0.49 -7.51
C GLY A 31 10.01 1.28 -7.50
N VAL A 32 10.79 1.19 -6.41
CA VAL A 32 12.15 1.78 -6.33
C VAL A 32 13.06 1.16 -7.38
N ALA A 33 13.04 -0.18 -7.48
CA ALA A 33 13.86 -0.89 -8.48
C ALA A 33 13.47 -0.49 -9.91
N TYR A 34 12.18 -0.37 -10.20
CA TYR A 34 11.69 0.07 -11.51
C TYR A 34 12.12 1.51 -11.83
N ALA A 35 11.92 2.43 -10.89
CA ALA A 35 12.30 3.82 -11.08
C ALA A 35 13.82 4.03 -11.23
N ALA A 36 14.65 3.26 -10.52
CA ALA A 36 16.09 3.28 -10.64
C ALA A 36 16.55 2.66 -11.97
N HIS A 37 15.98 1.51 -12.34
CA HIS A 37 16.27 0.85 -13.62
C HIS A 37 15.96 1.75 -14.83
N ARG A 38 14.83 2.46 -14.82
CA ARG A 38 14.47 3.42 -15.88
C ARG A 38 15.46 4.58 -16.03
N ARG A 39 16.28 4.84 -15.03
CA ARG A 39 17.40 5.81 -15.08
C ARG A 39 18.71 5.20 -15.57
N GLY A 40 18.70 3.93 -15.96
CA GLY A 40 19.87 3.20 -16.42
C GLY A 40 20.82 2.78 -15.30
N LEU A 41 20.36 2.81 -14.05
CA LEU A 41 21.14 2.43 -12.89
C LEU A 41 21.21 0.91 -12.73
N ARG A 42 22.36 0.41 -12.25
CA ARG A 42 22.55 -0.98 -11.90
C ARG A 42 21.93 -1.28 -10.55
N VAL A 43 20.87 -2.09 -10.57
CA VAL A 43 20.01 -2.35 -9.39
C VAL A 43 20.13 -3.80 -8.93
N LEU A 44 20.26 -3.98 -7.62
CA LEU A 44 20.07 -5.25 -6.94
C LEU A 44 18.90 -5.13 -5.94
N VAL A 45 18.01 -6.10 -5.90
CA VAL A 45 16.96 -6.23 -4.89
C VAL A 45 17.27 -7.44 -4.00
N CYS A 46 17.33 -7.24 -2.68
CA CYS A 46 17.44 -8.31 -1.69
C CYS A 46 16.10 -8.55 -1.02
N GLU A 47 15.70 -9.82 -0.94
CA GLU A 47 14.50 -10.26 -0.24
C GLU A 47 14.84 -11.42 0.70
N ARG A 48 14.40 -11.35 1.96
CA ARG A 48 14.66 -12.40 2.96
C ARG A 48 13.88 -13.68 2.71
N ALA A 49 12.67 -13.58 2.16
CA ALA A 49 11.85 -14.73 1.79
C ALA A 49 12.32 -15.37 0.48
N SER A 50 11.73 -16.51 0.11
CA SER A 50 11.99 -17.18 -1.18
C SER A 50 11.26 -16.54 -2.36
N GLU A 51 10.26 -15.70 -2.07
CA GLU A 51 9.40 -15.02 -3.03
C GLU A 51 8.75 -13.79 -2.38
N VAL A 52 7.93 -13.04 -3.12
CA VAL A 52 7.17 -11.92 -2.58
C VAL A 52 5.99 -12.46 -1.76
N VAL A 53 6.03 -12.33 -0.44
CA VAL A 53 5.04 -12.92 0.49
C VAL A 53 4.40 -11.93 1.47
N GLY A 54 4.83 -10.67 1.48
CA GLY A 54 4.37 -9.66 2.43
C GLY A 54 3.01 -9.04 2.10
N ALA A 55 2.77 -7.82 2.58
CA ALA A 55 1.54 -7.07 2.36
C ALA A 55 1.14 -6.93 0.88
N SER A 56 2.12 -6.94 -0.03
CA SER A 56 1.90 -6.75 -1.46
C SER A 56 1.12 -7.89 -2.15
N VAL A 57 1.03 -9.07 -1.51
CA VAL A 57 0.25 -10.21 -2.02
C VAL A 57 -0.93 -10.58 -1.10
N ARG A 58 -1.03 -9.95 0.10
CA ARG A 58 -2.04 -10.24 1.12
C ARG A 58 -3.04 -9.11 1.29
N ASN A 59 -3.48 -8.53 0.16
CA ASN A 59 -4.40 -7.40 0.09
C ASN A 59 -5.54 -7.71 -0.89
N PHE A 60 -6.42 -6.75 -1.12
CA PHE A 60 -7.59 -6.92 -2.00
C PHE A 60 -7.26 -6.88 -3.49
N GLY A 61 -6.07 -6.42 -3.87
CA GLY A 61 -5.79 -6.06 -5.26
C GLY A 61 -6.51 -4.80 -5.73
N HIS A 62 -7.16 -4.09 -4.83
CA HIS A 62 -7.83 -2.83 -5.11
C HIS A 62 -6.81 -1.70 -5.21
N LEU A 63 -6.74 -1.07 -6.35
CA LEU A 63 -5.94 0.12 -6.62
C LEU A 63 -6.83 1.35 -6.47
N CYS A 64 -7.01 1.75 -5.21
CA CYS A 64 -7.94 2.77 -4.75
C CYS A 64 -7.27 4.15 -4.82
N PHE A 65 -7.29 4.77 -5.99
CA PHE A 65 -6.58 6.03 -6.25
C PHE A 65 -7.40 7.26 -5.86
N THR A 66 -8.69 7.25 -6.21
CA THR A 66 -9.57 8.41 -6.09
C THR A 66 -9.85 8.82 -4.64
N PRO A 67 -10.08 7.91 -3.66
CA PRO A 67 -10.40 8.29 -2.29
C PRO A 67 -9.18 8.66 -1.42
N GLN A 68 -8.05 8.99 -2.02
CA GLN A 68 -6.90 9.52 -1.28
C GLN A 68 -6.98 11.04 -1.18
N SER A 69 -6.28 11.67 -0.22
CA SER A 69 -6.15 13.13 -0.11
C SER A 69 -4.69 13.56 0.01
N GLY A 70 -4.39 14.85 -0.11
CA GLY A 70 -3.06 15.41 0.07
C GLY A 70 -1.97 14.70 -0.75
N ARG A 71 -0.84 14.41 -0.12
CA ARG A 71 0.28 13.70 -0.76
C ARG A 71 -0.06 12.29 -1.22
N ALA A 72 -0.93 11.59 -0.48
CA ALA A 72 -1.37 10.27 -0.87
C ALA A 72 -2.11 10.30 -2.21
N TYR A 73 -2.94 11.33 -2.45
CA TYR A 73 -3.62 11.51 -3.73
C TYR A 73 -2.64 11.74 -4.88
N GLU A 74 -1.60 12.55 -4.69
CA GLU A 74 -0.58 12.80 -5.71
C GLU A 74 0.17 11.52 -6.08
N PHE A 75 0.63 10.78 -5.07
CA PHE A 75 1.27 9.48 -5.31
C PHE A 75 0.32 8.46 -5.94
N ALA A 76 -0.96 8.49 -5.58
CA ALA A 76 -1.97 7.63 -6.17
C ALA A 76 -2.18 7.91 -7.66
N GLN A 77 -2.30 9.18 -8.07
CA GLN A 77 -2.43 9.55 -9.48
C GLN A 77 -1.21 9.08 -10.29
N ARG A 78 0.00 9.28 -9.76
CA ARG A 78 1.21 8.78 -10.41
C ARG A 78 1.29 7.26 -10.42
N SER A 79 0.90 6.60 -9.33
CA SER A 79 0.84 5.13 -9.26
C SER A 79 -0.11 4.56 -10.30
N ARG A 80 -1.25 5.20 -10.57
CA ARG A 80 -2.20 4.76 -11.60
C ARG A 80 -1.54 4.66 -12.97
N GLU A 81 -0.77 5.68 -13.37
CA GLU A 81 -0.04 5.66 -14.63
C GLU A 81 0.98 4.51 -14.67
N LEU A 82 1.77 4.36 -13.59
CA LEU A 82 2.80 3.33 -13.46
C LEU A 82 2.20 1.92 -13.44
N TRP A 83 1.06 1.70 -12.78
CA TRP A 83 0.37 0.41 -12.79
C TRP A 83 -0.09 0.01 -14.18
N ARG A 84 -0.65 0.96 -14.96
CA ARG A 84 -1.07 0.73 -16.35
C ARG A 84 0.11 0.43 -17.27
N GLU A 85 1.23 1.11 -17.06
CA GLU A 85 2.48 0.86 -17.78
C GLU A 85 3.00 -0.55 -17.46
N LEU A 86 3.17 -0.86 -16.18
CA LEU A 86 3.66 -2.16 -15.71
C LEU A 86 2.76 -3.32 -16.09
N ALA A 87 1.43 -3.15 -16.09
CA ALA A 87 0.51 -4.20 -16.50
C ALA A 87 0.72 -4.61 -17.96
N ARG A 88 1.04 -3.65 -18.84
CA ARG A 88 1.34 -3.95 -20.26
C ARG A 88 2.74 -4.57 -20.43
N GLU A 89 3.74 -4.08 -19.67
CA GLU A 89 5.13 -4.52 -19.81
C GLU A 89 5.39 -5.87 -19.14
N ALA A 90 4.74 -6.12 -18.01
CA ALA A 90 4.89 -7.34 -17.24
C ALA A 90 3.83 -8.40 -17.53
N ASP A 91 2.82 -8.07 -18.38
CA ASP A 91 1.73 -8.95 -18.83
C ASP A 91 0.98 -9.63 -17.68
N PHE A 92 0.31 -8.81 -16.84
CA PHE A 92 -0.56 -9.30 -15.77
C PHE A 92 -1.95 -8.66 -15.84
N TRP A 93 -2.91 -9.33 -15.22
CA TRP A 93 -4.29 -8.89 -15.19
C TRP A 93 -4.45 -7.58 -14.42
N LEU A 94 -4.92 -6.54 -15.10
CA LEU A 94 -5.35 -5.26 -14.56
C LEU A 94 -6.69 -4.88 -15.16
N GLN A 95 -7.66 -4.49 -14.32
CA GLN A 95 -8.97 -4.03 -14.72
C GLN A 95 -9.14 -2.55 -14.40
N GLU A 96 -9.51 -1.75 -15.41
CA GLU A 96 -9.84 -0.32 -15.28
C GLU A 96 -11.36 -0.15 -15.18
N THR A 97 -12.00 -0.84 -14.25
CA THR A 97 -13.47 -0.86 -14.08
C THR A 97 -13.98 0.17 -13.08
N GLY A 98 -13.06 0.88 -12.42
CA GLY A 98 -13.39 1.80 -11.34
C GLY A 98 -13.64 1.08 -10.02
N THR A 99 -14.25 1.80 -9.07
CA THR A 99 -14.70 1.30 -7.77
C THR A 99 -16.12 1.74 -7.52
N TRP A 100 -16.98 0.83 -7.15
CA TRP A 100 -18.30 1.15 -6.62
C TRP A 100 -18.22 1.50 -5.13
N VAL A 101 -18.86 2.59 -4.73
CA VAL A 101 -19.11 2.91 -3.33
C VAL A 101 -20.61 3.02 -3.15
N VAL A 102 -21.18 2.08 -2.41
CA VAL A 102 -22.65 1.98 -2.25
C VAL A 102 -23.05 2.39 -0.85
N ALA A 103 -23.97 3.36 -0.78
CA ALA A 103 -24.58 3.83 0.45
C ALA A 103 -25.86 3.06 0.75
N ARG A 104 -26.03 2.63 2.01
CA ARG A 104 -27.25 2.00 2.54
C ARG A 104 -28.09 2.95 3.42
N THR A 105 -27.51 4.09 3.76
CA THR A 105 -28.20 5.09 4.58
C THR A 105 -27.99 6.49 4.02
N ASP A 106 -28.82 7.42 4.44
CA ASP A 106 -28.75 8.81 4.02
C ASP A 106 -27.45 9.50 4.46
N GLU A 107 -26.91 9.12 5.63
CA GLU A 107 -25.63 9.65 6.14
C GLU A 107 -24.47 9.18 5.27
N GLU A 108 -24.43 7.88 4.91
CA GLU A 108 -23.43 7.36 3.98
C GLU A 108 -23.52 8.10 2.64
N PHE A 109 -24.73 8.30 2.13
CA PHE A 109 -24.93 9.00 0.87
C PHE A 109 -24.61 10.50 0.96
N ALA A 110 -24.76 11.12 2.13
CA ALA A 110 -24.34 12.50 2.37
C ALA A 110 -22.83 12.67 2.20
N VAL A 111 -22.01 11.73 2.75
CA VAL A 111 -20.56 11.72 2.54
C VAL A 111 -20.23 11.59 1.06
N LEU A 112 -20.87 10.68 0.35
CA LEU A 112 -20.61 10.47 -1.09
C LEU A 112 -20.99 11.68 -1.94
N ARG A 113 -22.09 12.37 -1.62
CA ARG A 113 -22.48 13.61 -2.31
C ARG A 113 -21.50 14.74 -2.06
N GLU A 114 -21.02 14.89 -0.83
CA GLU A 114 -20.00 15.89 -0.49
C GLU A 114 -18.72 15.60 -1.23
N PHE A 115 -18.24 14.35 -1.21
CA PHE A 115 -17.06 13.90 -1.92
C PHE A 115 -17.17 14.13 -3.44
N ALA A 116 -18.32 13.80 -4.05
CA ALA A 116 -18.57 14.04 -5.47
C ALA A 116 -18.49 15.53 -5.84
N ARG A 117 -18.99 16.41 -4.96
CA ARG A 117 -18.91 17.86 -5.15
C ARG A 117 -17.47 18.36 -5.09
N VAL A 118 -16.64 17.82 -4.19
CA VAL A 118 -15.24 18.18 -4.03
C VAL A 118 -14.39 17.69 -5.20
N ARG A 119 -14.57 16.44 -5.62
CA ARG A 119 -13.76 15.80 -6.67
C ARG A 119 -14.20 16.13 -8.09
N GLY A 120 -15.48 16.37 -8.26
CA GLY A 120 -16.08 16.68 -9.56
C GLY A 120 -16.36 15.46 -10.46
N PRO A 121 -17.06 15.70 -11.58
CA PRO A 121 -17.66 14.62 -12.39
C PRO A 121 -16.66 13.81 -13.21
N ARG A 122 -15.39 14.20 -13.29
CA ARG A 122 -14.36 13.38 -13.93
C ARG A 122 -13.87 12.23 -13.05
N GLU A 123 -13.98 12.38 -11.74
CA GLU A 123 -13.46 11.43 -10.76
C GLU A 123 -14.56 10.68 -10.02
N VAL A 124 -15.79 11.24 -9.97
CA VAL A 124 -16.91 10.66 -9.22
C VAL A 124 -18.19 10.76 -10.01
N HIS A 125 -18.79 9.62 -10.35
CA HIS A 125 -20.07 9.54 -11.01
C HIS A 125 -21.15 9.10 -10.00
N THR A 126 -22.10 9.99 -9.70
CA THR A 126 -23.23 9.68 -8.80
C THR A 126 -24.27 8.83 -9.53
N HIS A 127 -24.76 7.81 -8.86
CA HIS A 127 -25.77 6.86 -9.37
C HIS A 127 -27.02 6.80 -8.48
N THR A 128 -28.17 6.66 -9.13
CA THR A 128 -29.45 6.39 -8.47
C THR A 128 -29.53 4.94 -8.01
N VAL A 129 -30.47 4.64 -7.10
CA VAL A 129 -30.76 3.27 -6.62
C VAL A 129 -30.96 2.31 -7.79
N ALA A 130 -31.86 2.62 -8.72
CA ALA A 130 -32.13 1.76 -9.89
C ALA A 130 -30.88 1.50 -10.74
N SER A 131 -29.99 2.48 -10.88
CA SER A 131 -28.73 2.29 -11.60
C SER A 131 -27.77 1.36 -10.86
N ILE A 132 -27.70 1.45 -9.53
CA ILE A 132 -26.86 0.56 -8.71
C ILE A 132 -27.40 -0.86 -8.74
N GLU A 133 -28.70 -1.05 -8.49
CA GLU A 133 -29.34 -2.38 -8.50
C GLU A 133 -29.16 -3.12 -9.82
N SER A 134 -29.07 -2.39 -10.94
CA SER A 134 -28.85 -2.98 -12.25
C SER A 134 -27.40 -3.37 -12.53
N LYS A 135 -26.42 -2.80 -11.80
CA LYS A 135 -24.98 -2.93 -12.10
C LYS A 135 -24.19 -3.64 -11.01
N VAL A 136 -24.63 -3.54 -9.76
CA VAL A 136 -23.94 -4.06 -8.59
C VAL A 136 -24.81 -5.09 -7.88
N PRO A 137 -24.31 -6.28 -7.57
CA PRO A 137 -25.11 -7.35 -6.94
C PRO A 137 -25.33 -7.12 -5.44
N VAL A 138 -25.66 -5.91 -5.01
CA VAL A 138 -25.89 -5.56 -3.58
C VAL A 138 -27.37 -5.44 -3.26
N ALA A 139 -27.70 -5.65 -1.98
CA ALA A 139 -29.02 -5.38 -1.43
C ALA A 139 -29.11 -3.96 -0.83
N GLU A 140 -30.32 -3.41 -0.79
CA GLU A 140 -30.71 -2.24 0.03
C GLU A 140 -29.83 -0.98 -0.16
N ALA A 141 -29.59 -0.57 -1.40
CA ALA A 141 -28.94 0.70 -1.67
C ALA A 141 -29.90 1.89 -1.58
N VAL A 142 -29.46 3.02 -1.02
CA VAL A 142 -30.14 4.32 -1.12
C VAL A 142 -29.51 5.22 -2.16
N GLY A 143 -28.30 4.90 -2.62
CA GLY A 143 -27.53 5.60 -3.64
C GLY A 143 -26.08 5.14 -3.65
N GLY A 144 -25.26 5.77 -4.46
CA GLY A 144 -23.83 5.48 -4.49
C GLY A 144 -23.09 6.23 -5.57
N VAL A 145 -21.81 5.94 -5.67
CA VAL A 145 -20.94 6.52 -6.70
C VAL A 145 -20.08 5.44 -7.36
N LEU A 146 -19.70 5.70 -8.61
CA LEU A 146 -18.60 5.03 -9.29
C LEU A 146 -17.39 5.96 -9.31
N LEU A 147 -16.22 5.45 -8.93
CA LEU A 147 -14.92 6.12 -9.02
C LEU A 147 -14.20 5.56 -10.24
N PRO A 148 -14.34 6.14 -11.43
CA PRO A 148 -13.97 5.52 -12.70
C PRO A 148 -12.45 5.39 -12.92
N LEU A 149 -11.63 6.11 -12.13
CA LEU A 149 -10.18 6.11 -12.27
C LEU A 149 -9.49 4.98 -11.51
N ASP A 150 -10.20 4.33 -10.60
CA ASP A 150 -9.67 3.23 -9.81
C ASP A 150 -9.54 1.94 -10.65
N CYS A 151 -8.67 1.06 -10.20
CA CYS A 151 -8.38 -0.18 -10.91
C CYS A 151 -8.36 -1.38 -9.95
N GLN A 152 -8.26 -2.57 -10.51
CA GLN A 152 -8.07 -3.80 -9.77
C GLN A 152 -6.98 -4.65 -10.42
N VAL A 153 -6.18 -5.33 -9.60
CA VAL A 153 -5.21 -6.36 -10.00
C VAL A 153 -5.47 -7.66 -9.23
N ASN A 154 -4.95 -8.78 -9.72
CA ASN A 154 -4.81 -9.96 -8.86
C ASN A 154 -3.59 -9.75 -7.94
N PRO A 155 -3.76 -9.54 -6.62
CA PRO A 155 -2.64 -9.23 -5.74
C PRO A 155 -1.66 -10.38 -5.62
N ARG A 156 -2.11 -11.62 -5.87
CA ARG A 156 -1.28 -12.83 -5.80
C ARG A 156 -0.32 -12.96 -6.99
N GLU A 157 -0.57 -12.26 -8.09
CA GLU A 157 0.18 -12.34 -9.34
C GLU A 157 0.96 -11.06 -9.66
N ALA A 158 0.34 -9.90 -9.46
CA ALA A 158 0.87 -8.63 -9.92
C ALA A 158 2.31 -8.33 -9.45
N ALA A 159 2.58 -8.46 -8.15
CA ALA A 159 3.92 -8.20 -7.62
C ALA A 159 4.98 -9.18 -8.17
N SER A 160 4.62 -10.46 -8.33
CA SER A 160 5.49 -11.48 -8.91
C SER A 160 5.73 -11.25 -10.41
N ALA A 161 4.72 -10.79 -11.16
CA ALA A 161 4.86 -10.43 -12.57
C ALA A 161 5.79 -9.22 -12.75
N VAL A 162 5.62 -8.17 -11.94
CA VAL A 162 6.52 -7.01 -11.92
C VAL A 162 7.96 -7.42 -11.62
N ARG A 163 8.17 -8.27 -10.59
CA ARG A 163 9.49 -8.83 -10.27
C ARG A 163 10.09 -9.56 -11.47
N ALA A 164 9.32 -10.46 -12.11
CA ALA A 164 9.79 -11.23 -13.25
C ALA A 164 10.13 -10.35 -14.46
N TYR A 165 9.34 -9.31 -14.70
CA TYR A 165 9.64 -8.30 -15.72
C TYR A 165 10.95 -7.58 -15.44
N LEU A 166 11.15 -7.04 -14.25
CA LEU A 166 12.38 -6.36 -13.85
C LEU A 166 13.61 -7.25 -13.98
N GLN A 167 13.47 -8.54 -13.65
CA GLN A 167 14.56 -9.51 -13.82
C GLN A 167 14.91 -9.72 -15.30
N ARG A 168 13.92 -9.78 -16.21
CA ARG A 168 14.17 -9.82 -17.66
C ARG A 168 14.85 -8.55 -18.18
N CYS A 169 14.59 -7.41 -17.55
CA CYS A 169 15.21 -6.12 -17.86
C CYS A 169 16.62 -5.95 -17.28
N GLY A 170 17.17 -6.96 -16.55
CA GLY A 170 18.50 -6.94 -16.02
C GLY A 170 18.64 -6.47 -14.57
N VAL A 171 17.52 -6.23 -13.86
CA VAL A 171 17.56 -6.03 -12.40
C VAL A 171 17.90 -7.35 -11.71
N GLU A 172 18.93 -7.36 -10.88
CA GLU A 172 19.33 -8.54 -10.12
C GLU A 172 18.44 -8.73 -8.89
N PHE A 173 18.09 -9.98 -8.56
CA PHE A 173 17.33 -10.35 -7.36
C PHE A 173 18.07 -11.41 -6.56
N ARG A 174 18.18 -11.20 -5.24
CA ARG A 174 18.70 -12.17 -4.27
C ARG A 174 17.66 -12.47 -3.22
N PHE A 175 16.91 -13.53 -3.46
CA PHE A 175 15.97 -14.10 -2.48
C PHE A 175 16.70 -14.89 -1.40
N ARG A 176 16.01 -15.18 -0.27
CA ARG A 176 16.59 -15.85 0.91
C ARG A 176 17.86 -15.13 1.40
N THR A 177 17.87 -13.81 1.29
CA THR A 177 19.00 -12.95 1.64
C THR A 177 18.49 -11.87 2.59
N ALA A 178 18.63 -12.13 3.89
CA ALA A 178 18.24 -11.18 4.93
C ALA A 178 19.36 -10.13 5.10
N VAL A 179 18.99 -8.85 5.08
CA VAL A 179 19.86 -7.75 5.48
C VAL A 179 19.72 -7.56 6.98
N GLY A 180 20.80 -7.66 7.73
CA GLY A 180 20.82 -7.53 9.19
C GLY A 180 21.37 -6.19 9.68
N ALA A 181 22.16 -5.50 8.85
CA ALA A 181 22.66 -4.17 9.14
C ALA A 181 23.05 -3.44 7.85
N VAL A 182 23.08 -2.11 7.91
CA VAL A 182 23.53 -1.25 6.81
C VAL A 182 24.51 -0.20 7.33
N ALA A 183 25.53 0.08 6.52
CA ALA A 183 26.46 1.18 6.71
C ALA A 183 26.70 1.88 5.37
N SER A 184 27.35 3.05 5.39
CA SER A 184 27.62 3.79 4.14
C SER A 184 28.33 2.89 3.11
N GLY A 185 27.69 2.68 1.97
CA GLY A 185 28.22 1.89 0.86
C GLY A 185 28.17 0.36 1.03
N VAL A 186 27.62 -0.18 2.13
CA VAL A 186 27.58 -1.63 2.37
C VAL A 186 26.31 -2.07 3.13
N ALA A 187 25.74 -3.19 2.71
CA ALA A 187 24.73 -3.93 3.46
C ALA A 187 25.30 -5.29 3.89
N HIS A 188 25.20 -5.59 5.19
CA HIS A 188 25.58 -6.88 5.77
C HIS A 188 24.41 -7.85 5.69
N THR A 189 24.60 -8.94 4.98
CA THR A 189 23.52 -9.91 4.72
C THR A 189 23.84 -11.30 5.23
N SER A 190 22.81 -12.14 5.32
CA SER A 190 22.97 -13.56 5.64
C SER A 190 23.79 -14.36 4.62
N ARG A 191 24.16 -13.75 3.49
CA ARG A 191 24.93 -14.36 2.40
C ARG A 191 26.19 -13.55 2.03
N GLY A 192 26.73 -12.79 2.99
CA GLY A 192 27.88 -11.92 2.81
C GLY A 192 27.52 -10.48 2.48
N ASP A 193 28.52 -9.65 2.39
CA ASP A 193 28.36 -8.21 2.19
C ASP A 193 28.01 -7.88 0.75
N ILE A 194 27.15 -6.86 0.61
CA ILE A 194 26.79 -6.27 -0.69
C ILE A 194 27.18 -4.81 -0.68
N ARG A 195 27.89 -4.38 -1.73
CA ARG A 195 28.31 -2.98 -1.90
C ARG A 195 27.38 -2.26 -2.87
N ALA A 196 26.91 -1.08 -2.48
CA ALA A 196 26.09 -0.21 -3.32
C ALA A 196 26.35 1.26 -2.97
N ASP A 197 26.15 2.16 -3.96
CA ASP A 197 26.28 3.60 -3.75
C ASP A 197 25.11 4.15 -2.94
N GLN A 198 23.90 3.66 -3.25
CA GLN A 198 22.66 4.00 -2.55
C GLN A 198 21.97 2.73 -2.05
N ILE A 199 21.50 2.74 -0.82
CA ILE A 199 20.78 1.65 -0.18
C ILE A 199 19.41 2.15 0.22
N VAL A 200 18.32 1.55 -0.34
CA VAL A 200 16.94 1.93 -0.04
C VAL A 200 16.27 0.83 0.76
N LEU A 201 15.87 1.14 1.99
CA LEU A 201 15.17 0.25 2.90
C LEU A 201 13.66 0.37 2.66
N ALA A 202 13.08 -0.64 1.99
CA ALA A 202 11.65 -0.76 1.68
C ALA A 202 11.03 -1.97 2.42
N THR A 203 11.35 -2.11 3.71
CA THR A 203 11.10 -3.29 4.53
C THR A 203 9.75 -3.30 5.24
N ASN A 204 8.86 -2.34 4.91
CA ASN A 204 7.55 -2.22 5.53
C ASN A 204 7.67 -2.09 7.08
N HIS A 205 6.87 -2.82 7.86
CA HIS A 205 6.92 -2.79 9.33
C HIS A 205 8.25 -3.26 9.92
N ASP A 206 9.02 -4.08 9.21
CA ASP A 206 10.33 -4.55 9.67
C ASP A 206 11.43 -3.48 9.59
N ILE A 207 11.08 -2.25 9.25
CA ILE A 207 12.01 -1.11 9.34
C ILE A 207 12.53 -0.92 10.77
N ASP A 208 11.77 -1.30 11.78
CA ASP A 208 12.15 -1.26 13.18
C ASP A 208 13.32 -2.19 13.53
N LEU A 209 13.55 -3.24 12.73
CA LEU A 209 14.67 -4.17 12.90
C LEU A 209 16.00 -3.60 12.36
N LEU A 210 15.93 -2.69 11.39
CA LEU A 210 17.11 -2.09 10.74
C LEU A 210 17.37 -0.66 11.22
N MET A 211 16.32 0.08 11.54
CA MET A 211 16.35 1.49 11.93
C MET A 211 15.44 1.70 13.18
N PRO A 212 15.75 1.07 14.34
CA PRO A 212 14.87 1.06 15.50
C PRO A 212 14.58 2.47 16.04
N ASP A 213 15.59 3.33 16.12
CA ASP A 213 15.43 4.70 16.64
C ASP A 213 14.53 5.54 15.72
N LEU A 214 14.67 5.38 14.39
CA LEU A 214 13.83 6.07 13.42
C LEU A 214 12.38 5.56 13.50
N ALA A 215 12.19 4.25 13.59
CA ALA A 215 10.88 3.64 13.72
C ALA A 215 10.17 4.10 15.01
N GLN A 216 10.89 4.13 16.13
CA GLN A 216 10.38 4.62 17.41
C GLN A 216 10.02 6.12 17.34
N GLN A 217 10.89 6.95 16.76
CA GLN A 217 10.66 8.39 16.59
C GLN A 217 9.37 8.68 15.81
N HIS A 218 9.06 7.85 14.82
CA HIS A 218 7.87 7.98 13.98
C HIS A 218 6.67 7.16 14.47
N GLY A 219 6.78 6.45 15.59
CA GLY A 219 5.71 5.64 16.16
C GLY A 219 5.25 4.52 15.23
N VAL A 220 6.18 3.87 14.52
CA VAL A 220 5.85 2.79 13.59
C VAL A 220 5.42 1.55 14.36
N LEU A 221 4.20 1.11 14.10
CA LEU A 221 3.61 -0.11 14.63
C LEU A 221 3.33 -1.11 13.50
N ARG A 222 3.04 -2.34 13.85
CA ARG A 222 2.44 -3.32 12.96
C ARG A 222 0.93 -3.20 13.00
N CYS A 223 0.30 -3.14 11.81
CA CYS A 223 -1.15 -3.29 11.67
C CYS A 223 -1.45 -4.65 11.10
N GLY A 224 -2.12 -5.50 11.89
CA GLY A 224 -2.64 -6.79 11.45
C GLY A 224 -4.03 -6.65 10.87
N LEU A 225 -4.36 -7.49 9.89
CA LEU A 225 -5.63 -7.55 9.18
C LEU A 225 -6.17 -8.97 9.18
N ASP A 226 -7.47 -9.14 9.38
CA ASP A 226 -8.15 -10.42 9.13
C ASP A 226 -8.82 -10.36 7.76
N MET A 227 -8.45 -11.27 6.89
CA MET A 227 -8.92 -11.34 5.51
C MET A 227 -9.27 -12.77 5.13
N MET A 228 -10.18 -12.93 4.17
CA MET A 228 -10.54 -14.23 3.64
C MET A 228 -10.84 -14.19 2.14
N ARG A 229 -10.78 -15.36 1.52
CA ARG A 229 -11.29 -15.61 0.18
C ARG A 229 -12.44 -16.59 0.26
N VAL A 230 -13.53 -16.25 -0.41
CA VAL A 230 -14.76 -17.04 -0.37
C VAL A 230 -15.31 -17.28 -1.78
N THR A 231 -16.16 -18.29 -1.92
CA THR A 231 -17.16 -18.35 -3.00
C THR A 231 -18.51 -18.00 -2.44
N MET A 232 -19.33 -17.29 -3.21
CA MET A 232 -20.69 -16.94 -2.86
C MET A 232 -21.58 -16.86 -4.10
N GLY A 233 -22.85 -17.16 -3.96
CA GLY A 233 -23.84 -17.17 -5.03
C GLY A 233 -24.33 -15.77 -5.39
N LEU A 234 -23.44 -14.90 -5.89
CA LEU A 234 -23.83 -13.55 -6.32
C LEU A 234 -24.86 -13.63 -7.47
N ARG A 235 -25.90 -12.77 -7.44
CA ARG A 235 -26.90 -12.65 -8.52
C ARG A 235 -26.32 -12.20 -9.87
N ALA A 236 -25.15 -11.53 -9.85
CA ALA A 236 -24.35 -11.13 -11.01
C ALA A 236 -22.89 -10.98 -10.58
N PRO A 237 -21.90 -11.02 -11.50
CA PRO A 237 -20.52 -10.76 -11.17
C PRO A 237 -20.32 -9.37 -10.57
N LEU A 238 -19.42 -9.26 -9.56
CA LEU A 238 -18.94 -7.99 -9.04
C LEU A 238 -17.82 -7.49 -9.97
N THR A 239 -18.18 -6.66 -10.94
CA THR A 239 -17.29 -6.24 -12.03
C THR A 239 -16.22 -5.21 -11.64
N ALA A 240 -16.32 -4.63 -10.44
CA ALA A 240 -15.37 -3.69 -9.88
C ALA A 240 -15.31 -3.84 -8.35
N PRO A 241 -14.23 -3.42 -7.69
CA PRO A 241 -14.17 -3.35 -6.22
C PRO A 241 -15.38 -2.63 -5.63
N LEU A 242 -15.85 -3.10 -4.48
CA LEU A 242 -16.96 -2.52 -3.75
C LEU A 242 -16.47 -2.02 -2.39
N LEU A 243 -16.72 -0.75 -2.10
CA LEU A 243 -16.60 -0.10 -0.80
C LEU A 243 -17.97 0.17 -0.20
N THR A 244 -18.04 0.21 1.11
CA THR A 244 -19.28 0.43 1.88
C THR A 244 -19.15 1.59 2.86
N GLY A 245 -20.15 1.81 3.70
CA GLY A 245 -20.15 2.86 4.72
C GLY A 245 -18.93 2.82 5.66
N TRP A 246 -18.47 1.64 6.07
CA TRP A 246 -17.29 1.50 6.91
C TRP A 246 -16.01 1.97 6.20
N SER A 247 -15.90 1.76 4.91
CA SER A 247 -14.77 2.23 4.11
C SER A 247 -14.68 3.76 4.04
N LEU A 248 -15.80 4.47 4.19
CA LEU A 248 -15.84 5.94 4.22
C LEU A 248 -15.13 6.53 5.45
N LEU A 249 -14.95 5.75 6.51
CA LEU A 249 -14.23 6.18 7.70
C LEU A 249 -12.71 6.07 7.57
N ARG A 250 -12.22 5.37 6.55
CA ARG A 250 -10.80 4.96 6.46
C ARG A 250 -9.98 5.72 5.43
N TYR A 251 -10.50 5.88 4.23
CA TYR A 251 -9.75 6.57 3.18
C TYR A 251 -9.80 8.08 3.39
N SER A 252 -8.64 8.73 3.40
CA SER A 252 -8.49 10.15 3.77
C SER A 252 -9.43 11.06 2.98
N GLY A 253 -9.61 10.81 1.68
CA GLY A 253 -10.51 11.61 0.86
C GLY A 253 -11.98 11.58 1.29
N PHE A 254 -12.45 10.45 1.86
CA PHE A 254 -13.79 10.38 2.45
C PHE A 254 -13.79 10.85 3.91
N ALA A 255 -12.79 10.44 4.69
CA ALA A 255 -12.69 10.76 6.11
C ALA A 255 -12.59 12.27 6.39
N ASP A 256 -12.06 13.04 5.44
CA ASP A 256 -11.92 14.49 5.50
C ASP A 256 -13.25 15.24 5.19
N MET A 257 -14.31 14.53 4.76
CA MET A 257 -15.62 15.16 4.51
C MET A 257 -16.32 15.49 5.83
N ALA A 258 -17.00 16.65 5.87
CA ALA A 258 -17.71 17.08 7.08
C ALA A 258 -18.82 16.09 7.49
N ALA A 259 -19.54 15.52 6.52
CA ALA A 259 -20.57 14.52 6.76
C ALA A 259 -20.07 13.21 7.37
N THR A 260 -18.76 12.93 7.32
CA THR A 260 -18.19 11.70 7.90
C THR A 260 -18.19 11.73 9.43
N VAL A 261 -18.28 12.89 10.06
CA VAL A 261 -18.38 13.04 11.52
C VAL A 261 -19.66 12.37 12.04
N ASP A 262 -20.80 12.68 11.43
CA ASP A 262 -22.11 12.14 11.81
C ASP A 262 -22.19 10.64 11.49
N LEU A 263 -21.70 10.23 10.32
CA LEU A 263 -21.64 8.82 9.94
C LEU A 263 -20.81 8.01 10.95
N ARG A 264 -19.63 8.50 11.36
CA ARG A 264 -18.78 7.85 12.36
C ARG A 264 -19.51 7.70 13.70
N ALA A 265 -20.13 8.78 14.19
CA ALA A 265 -20.86 8.77 15.45
C ALA A 265 -21.99 7.72 15.41
N ARG A 266 -22.74 7.64 14.32
CA ARG A 266 -23.81 6.67 14.14
C ARG A 266 -23.28 5.24 14.11
N LEU A 267 -22.32 4.92 13.23
CA LEU A 267 -21.79 3.56 13.08
C LEU A 267 -21.17 3.04 14.38
N HIS A 268 -20.46 3.90 15.13
CA HIS A 268 -19.87 3.52 16.41
C HIS A 268 -20.92 3.31 17.51
N SER A 269 -22.04 4.05 17.46
CA SER A 269 -23.14 3.91 18.42
C SER A 269 -24.01 2.68 18.14
N GLU A 270 -24.34 2.44 16.87
CA GLU A 270 -25.22 1.34 16.46
C GLU A 270 -24.50 -0.02 16.42
N PHE A 271 -23.21 -0.02 16.06
CA PHE A 271 -22.40 -1.23 15.86
C PHE A 271 -21.08 -1.18 16.63
N PRO A 272 -21.11 -1.06 17.98
CA PRO A 272 -19.90 -0.88 18.79
C PRO A 272 -18.90 -2.05 18.66
N GLU A 273 -19.38 -3.27 18.43
CA GLU A 273 -18.52 -4.44 18.24
C GLU A 273 -17.73 -4.37 16.92
N LEU A 274 -18.37 -3.93 15.84
CA LEU A 274 -17.71 -3.71 14.54
C LEU A 274 -16.73 -2.53 14.61
N ALA A 275 -17.09 -1.48 15.34
CA ALA A 275 -16.19 -0.35 15.58
C ALA A 275 -14.91 -0.78 16.33
N GLN A 276 -15.02 -1.70 17.32
CA GLN A 276 -13.86 -2.25 18.04
C GLN A 276 -12.97 -3.12 17.16
N LEU A 277 -13.49 -3.70 16.08
CA LEU A 277 -12.71 -4.43 15.08
C LEU A 277 -11.96 -3.50 14.11
N ASP A 278 -12.17 -2.18 14.21
CA ASP A 278 -11.64 -1.17 13.27
C ASP A 278 -11.89 -1.61 11.81
N LEU A 279 -13.17 -1.88 11.52
CA LEU A 279 -13.63 -2.53 10.30
C LEU A 279 -13.44 -1.63 9.06
N ASN A 280 -13.06 -2.26 7.96
CA ASN A 280 -13.15 -1.72 6.61
C ASN A 280 -13.87 -2.76 5.74
N GLU A 281 -15.17 -2.60 5.54
CA GLU A 281 -15.97 -3.55 4.78
C GLU A 281 -15.77 -3.34 3.28
N MET A 282 -15.00 -4.24 2.66
CA MET A 282 -14.61 -4.15 1.27
C MET A 282 -14.62 -5.51 0.59
N TYR A 283 -14.92 -5.52 -0.73
CA TYR A 283 -15.04 -6.73 -1.54
C TYR A 283 -14.38 -6.55 -2.91
N THR A 284 -13.63 -7.57 -3.35
CA THR A 284 -13.09 -7.64 -4.71
C THR A 284 -13.26 -9.03 -5.29
N GLN A 285 -13.81 -9.14 -6.50
CA GLN A 285 -13.93 -10.43 -7.17
C GLN A 285 -12.72 -10.68 -8.05
N LEU A 286 -12.11 -11.86 -7.92
CA LEU A 286 -10.99 -12.32 -8.71
C LEU A 286 -11.46 -12.95 -10.05
N PRO A 287 -10.56 -13.12 -11.05
CA PRO A 287 -10.91 -13.72 -12.34
C PRO A 287 -11.52 -15.12 -12.26
N ASP A 288 -11.22 -15.88 -11.20
CA ASP A 288 -11.77 -17.21 -10.94
C ASP A 288 -13.19 -17.20 -10.32
N GLY A 289 -13.76 -16.01 -10.13
CA GLY A 289 -15.07 -15.81 -9.54
C GLY A 289 -15.08 -15.79 -8.01
N SER A 290 -13.98 -16.14 -7.34
CA SER A 290 -13.88 -16.02 -5.87
C SER A 290 -13.80 -14.56 -5.44
N VAL A 291 -14.25 -14.28 -4.20
CA VAL A 291 -14.30 -12.92 -3.66
C VAL A 291 -13.36 -12.81 -2.46
N ILE A 292 -12.50 -11.79 -2.45
CA ILE A 292 -11.75 -11.37 -1.27
C ILE A 292 -12.67 -10.51 -0.42
N VAL A 293 -12.77 -10.85 0.86
CA VAL A 293 -13.62 -10.22 1.87
C VAL A 293 -12.74 -9.78 3.03
N GLY A 294 -12.92 -8.60 3.51
CA GLY A 294 -12.21 -8.06 4.68
C GLY A 294 -12.53 -6.59 4.85
N ASP A 295 -11.82 -5.94 5.70
CA ASP A 295 -10.82 -6.42 6.64
C ASP A 295 -11.04 -5.77 8.02
N THR A 296 -10.52 -6.38 9.05
CA THR A 296 -10.43 -5.79 10.39
C THR A 296 -9.02 -5.28 10.64
N HIS A 297 -8.81 -4.43 11.66
CA HIS A 297 -7.50 -3.88 11.94
C HIS A 297 -7.19 -3.92 13.43
N TYR A 298 -5.95 -4.29 13.76
CA TYR A 298 -5.43 -4.20 15.12
C TYR A 298 -3.95 -3.83 15.06
N ARG A 299 -3.53 -2.95 15.99
CA ARG A 299 -2.19 -2.35 15.96
C ARG A 299 -1.43 -2.65 17.24
N GLY A 300 -0.11 -2.82 17.10
CA GLY A 300 0.82 -3.00 18.20
C GLY A 300 2.26 -3.08 17.70
N GLU A 301 3.21 -3.02 18.63
CA GLU A 301 4.62 -3.33 18.33
C GLU A 301 4.76 -4.75 17.80
N SER A 302 3.93 -5.65 18.33
CA SER A 302 3.71 -7.00 17.79
C SER A 302 2.22 -7.23 17.59
N VAL A 303 1.84 -7.91 16.52
CA VAL A 303 0.45 -8.33 16.31
C VAL A 303 0.20 -9.68 16.96
N ALA A 304 -1.05 -9.92 17.35
CA ALA A 304 -1.46 -11.18 17.95
C ALA A 304 -1.14 -12.37 17.04
N SER A 305 -0.59 -13.44 17.62
CA SER A 305 -0.28 -14.67 16.90
C SER A 305 -1.53 -15.45 16.50
N PHE A 306 -2.66 -15.19 17.17
CA PHE A 306 -3.92 -15.88 16.95
C PHE A 306 -4.98 -14.88 16.51
N GLN A 307 -5.65 -15.19 15.40
CA GLN A 307 -6.75 -14.41 14.87
C GLN A 307 -8.05 -14.79 15.60
N ARG A 308 -8.88 -13.80 15.90
CA ARG A 308 -10.14 -14.00 16.61
C ARG A 308 -11.23 -14.42 15.62
N GLU A 309 -11.92 -15.54 15.89
CA GLU A 309 -12.98 -16.05 15.01
C GLU A 309 -14.14 -15.04 14.85
N ILE A 310 -14.42 -14.23 15.89
CA ILE A 310 -15.44 -13.19 15.82
C ILE A 310 -15.20 -12.17 14.68
N ALA A 311 -13.93 -11.91 14.32
CA ALA A 311 -13.62 -11.04 13.19
C ALA A 311 -14.11 -11.64 11.86
N PHE A 312 -13.84 -12.93 11.65
CA PHE A 312 -14.27 -13.65 10.44
C PHE A 312 -15.77 -13.85 10.39
N ASP A 313 -16.41 -14.16 11.52
CA ASP A 313 -17.88 -14.31 11.62
C ASP A 313 -18.58 -12.99 11.28
N SER A 314 -18.07 -11.85 11.79
CA SER A 314 -18.59 -10.53 11.48
C SER A 314 -18.47 -10.21 9.97
N LEU A 315 -17.31 -10.45 9.38
CA LEU A 315 -17.07 -10.24 7.95
C LEU A 315 -17.99 -11.12 7.08
N LEU A 316 -18.20 -12.39 7.46
CA LEU A 316 -19.11 -13.29 6.76
C LEU A 316 -20.57 -12.87 6.90
N SER A 317 -20.97 -12.39 8.08
CA SER A 317 -22.33 -11.89 8.31
C SER A 317 -22.63 -10.67 7.44
N LEU A 318 -21.68 -9.72 7.42
CA LEU A 318 -21.77 -8.52 6.58
C LEU A 318 -21.83 -8.87 5.09
N ALA A 319 -20.99 -9.82 4.63
CA ALA A 319 -21.02 -10.25 3.23
C ALA A 319 -22.37 -10.89 2.85
N ARG A 320 -22.94 -11.74 3.72
CA ARG A 320 -24.27 -12.34 3.48
C ARG A 320 -25.35 -11.26 3.38
N GLU A 321 -25.34 -10.32 4.29
CA GLU A 321 -26.29 -9.22 4.31
C GLU A 321 -26.11 -8.29 3.10
N ARG A 322 -24.86 -7.94 2.77
CA ARG A 322 -24.54 -7.03 1.66
C ARG A 322 -25.02 -7.53 0.32
N PHE A 323 -24.88 -8.83 0.07
CA PHE A 323 -25.21 -9.43 -1.22
C PHE A 323 -26.51 -10.23 -1.21
N ASP A 324 -27.23 -10.28 -0.10
CA ASP A 324 -28.45 -11.10 0.11
C ASP A 324 -28.21 -12.56 -0.31
N VAL A 325 -27.16 -13.17 0.24
CA VAL A 325 -26.74 -14.55 -0.05
C VAL A 325 -26.64 -15.37 1.21
N THR A 326 -27.09 -16.63 1.15
CA THR A 326 -26.97 -17.60 2.25
C THR A 326 -25.80 -18.56 2.06
N ASP A 327 -25.48 -18.90 0.81
CA ASP A 327 -24.42 -19.84 0.48
C ASP A 327 -23.10 -19.09 0.31
N VAL A 328 -22.29 -19.06 1.38
CA VAL A 328 -20.95 -18.50 1.41
C VAL A 328 -19.99 -19.57 1.93
N ARG A 329 -19.07 -20.00 1.07
CA ARG A 329 -18.04 -21.00 1.42
C ARG A 329 -16.67 -20.32 1.51
N VAL A 330 -16.04 -20.43 2.69
CA VAL A 330 -14.67 -19.96 2.90
C VAL A 330 -13.70 -20.90 2.21
N LEU A 331 -12.84 -20.35 1.37
CA LEU A 331 -11.74 -21.05 0.70
C LEU A 331 -10.44 -20.92 1.47
N GLU A 332 -10.14 -19.70 1.95
CA GLU A 332 -8.89 -19.37 2.64
C GLU A 332 -9.12 -18.25 3.65
N ARG A 333 -8.35 -18.27 4.74
CA ARG A 333 -8.18 -17.16 5.69
C ARG A 333 -6.71 -16.84 5.82
N TRP A 334 -6.38 -15.56 5.97
CA TRP A 334 -5.00 -15.13 6.23
C TRP A 334 -4.95 -13.84 7.02
N GLN A 335 -3.81 -13.63 7.65
CA GLN A 335 -3.44 -12.36 8.26
C GLN A 335 -2.65 -11.53 7.25
N GLY A 336 -3.12 -10.32 6.94
CA GLY A 336 -2.31 -9.28 6.34
C GLY A 336 -1.51 -8.55 7.40
N MET A 337 -0.40 -7.91 7.02
CA MET A 337 0.39 -7.10 7.95
C MET A 337 1.11 -5.98 7.21
N TYR A 338 0.98 -4.74 7.70
CA TYR A 338 1.70 -3.58 7.16
C TYR A 338 2.17 -2.63 8.28
N ALA A 339 3.09 -1.71 7.93
CA ALA A 339 3.52 -0.64 8.83
C ALA A 339 2.39 0.37 9.04
N SER A 340 2.18 0.79 10.29
CA SER A 340 1.17 1.79 10.66
C SER A 340 1.81 2.88 11.51
N ALA A 341 1.60 4.15 11.13
CA ALA A 341 2.04 5.32 11.88
C ALA A 341 1.07 6.49 11.66
N ALA A 342 1.27 7.59 12.40
CA ALA A 342 0.44 8.80 12.24
C ALA A 342 0.59 9.46 10.87
N ASN A 343 1.81 9.45 10.30
CA ASN A 343 2.06 9.91 8.94
C ASN A 343 1.85 8.75 7.95
N GLU A 344 1.31 9.03 6.78
CA GLU A 344 1.04 8.00 5.75
C GLU A 344 2.31 7.42 5.10
N PHE A 345 3.42 8.16 5.17
CA PHE A 345 4.70 7.79 4.55
C PHE A 345 5.86 8.09 5.49
N LEU A 346 6.71 7.11 5.71
CA LEU A 346 8.02 7.27 6.30
C LEU A 346 9.07 7.32 5.18
N GLN A 347 9.54 8.52 4.88
CA GLN A 347 10.58 8.79 3.91
C GLN A 347 11.73 9.52 4.58
N ASP A 348 12.90 8.90 4.61
CA ASP A 348 14.13 9.49 5.13
C ASP A 348 15.21 9.39 4.05
N ILE A 349 15.67 10.53 3.57
CA ILE A 349 16.68 10.64 2.52
C ILE A 349 17.96 11.21 3.11
N ARG A 350 19.01 10.40 3.14
CA ARG A 350 20.32 10.75 3.72
C ARG A 350 21.43 10.67 2.67
N PRO A 351 21.66 11.73 1.88
CA PRO A 351 22.64 11.72 0.80
C PRO A 351 24.08 11.51 1.28
N ASP A 352 24.42 11.98 2.47
CA ASP A 352 25.73 11.87 3.11
C ASP A 352 26.14 10.44 3.44
N THR A 353 25.19 9.58 3.77
CA THR A 353 25.43 8.15 4.07
C THR A 353 25.07 7.23 2.93
N GLY A 354 24.25 7.67 1.98
CA GLY A 354 23.66 6.84 0.92
C GLY A 354 22.66 5.80 1.43
N ILE A 355 22.10 5.97 2.66
CA ILE A 355 21.11 5.07 3.25
C ILE A 355 19.77 5.80 3.35
N HIS A 356 18.75 5.24 2.70
CA HIS A 356 17.43 5.86 2.58
C HIS A 356 16.33 4.92 3.06
N VAL A 357 15.25 5.48 3.56
CA VAL A 357 14.05 4.73 3.99
C VAL A 357 12.86 5.13 3.14
N ALA A 358 12.12 4.13 2.67
CA ALA A 358 10.89 4.29 1.90
C ALA A 358 9.83 3.28 2.37
N VAL A 359 8.94 3.69 3.27
CA VAL A 359 7.88 2.85 3.84
C VAL A 359 6.55 3.57 3.75
N VAL A 360 5.52 2.89 3.24
CA VAL A 360 4.12 3.34 3.36
C VAL A 360 3.61 2.83 4.70
N THR A 361 3.15 3.74 5.55
CA THR A 361 2.78 3.52 6.95
C THR A 361 1.27 3.53 7.19
N THR A 362 0.53 3.20 6.15
CA THR A 362 -0.92 2.94 6.16
C THR A 362 -1.24 1.84 5.14
N GLY A 363 -2.49 1.38 5.07
CA GLY A 363 -2.91 0.30 4.16
C GLY A 363 -2.96 0.67 2.66
N ILE A 364 -2.38 1.81 2.24
CA ILE A 364 -2.51 2.34 0.88
C ILE A 364 -1.32 2.00 -0.05
N GLY A 365 -0.45 1.07 0.35
CA GLY A 365 0.78 0.73 -0.39
C GLY A 365 0.55 0.32 -1.85
N MET A 366 -0.52 -0.40 -2.15
CA MET A 366 -0.86 -0.76 -3.54
C MET A 366 -1.29 0.45 -4.37
N SER A 367 -2.04 1.37 -3.76
CA SER A 367 -2.55 2.57 -4.44
C SER A 367 -1.49 3.65 -4.63
N CYS A 368 -0.58 3.83 -3.66
CA CYS A 368 0.36 4.97 -3.64
C CYS A 368 1.83 4.56 -3.83
N GLY A 369 2.15 3.28 -3.61
CA GLY A 369 3.52 2.81 -3.44
C GLY A 369 4.43 3.01 -4.64
N LEU A 370 3.93 2.88 -5.88
CA LEU A 370 4.73 3.08 -7.08
C LEU A 370 5.10 4.56 -7.28
N GLY A 371 4.13 5.49 -7.11
CA GLY A 371 4.38 6.92 -7.22
C GLY A 371 5.28 7.42 -6.09
N PHE A 372 5.08 6.92 -4.87
CA PHE A 372 5.96 7.19 -3.73
C PHE A 372 7.38 6.70 -3.97
N ALA A 373 7.55 5.50 -4.52
CA ALA A 373 8.86 4.94 -4.85
C ALA A 373 9.59 5.75 -5.94
N GLU A 374 8.90 6.13 -7.00
CA GLU A 374 9.45 6.99 -8.06
C GLU A 374 9.87 8.36 -7.50
N HIS A 375 9.03 8.97 -6.66
CA HIS A 375 9.38 10.21 -5.95
C HIS A 375 10.61 10.05 -5.05
N THR A 376 10.73 8.93 -4.34
CA THR A 376 11.87 8.63 -3.49
C THR A 376 13.16 8.56 -4.30
N VAL A 377 13.15 7.85 -5.43
CA VAL A 377 14.32 7.77 -6.33
C VAL A 377 14.66 9.14 -6.92
N ALA A 378 13.66 9.93 -7.32
CA ALA A 378 13.88 11.29 -7.81
C ALA A 378 14.58 12.17 -6.76
N ARG A 379 14.19 12.04 -5.49
CA ARG A 379 14.83 12.77 -4.39
C ARG A 379 16.27 12.31 -4.10
N ILE A 380 16.53 11.01 -4.16
CA ILE A 380 17.88 10.46 -3.95
C ILE A 380 18.86 11.01 -4.99
N PHE A 381 18.43 11.10 -6.24
CA PHE A 381 19.27 11.56 -7.35
C PHE A 381 19.07 13.05 -7.69
N ALA A 382 18.44 13.82 -6.80
CA ALA A 382 18.21 15.27 -6.95
C ALA A 382 17.55 15.66 -8.29
N ASP A 383 16.66 14.80 -8.80
CA ASP A 383 15.94 15.05 -10.05
C ASP A 383 14.78 16.02 -9.80
N SER A 384 14.89 17.24 -10.34
CA SER A 384 13.88 18.28 -10.24
C SER A 384 12.68 18.06 -11.17
N THR A 385 12.72 17.04 -12.03
CA THR A 385 11.71 16.81 -13.10
C THR A 385 10.67 15.74 -12.74
N TRP A 386 10.50 15.38 -11.45
CA TRP A 386 9.48 14.41 -11.06
C TRP A 386 8.08 14.84 -11.55
N ALA A 387 7.50 14.06 -12.46
CA ALA A 387 6.29 14.39 -13.19
C ALA A 387 5.00 14.42 -12.33
N GLY A 388 5.06 13.91 -11.09
CA GLY A 388 3.93 13.91 -10.15
C GLY A 388 3.75 15.20 -9.35
N ALA A 389 4.67 16.16 -9.45
CA ALA A 389 4.54 17.42 -8.74
C ALA A 389 3.56 18.37 -9.47
N SER A 390 2.37 18.54 -8.90
CA SER A 390 1.46 19.60 -9.32
C SER A 390 2.14 20.97 -9.22
N PRO A 391 1.88 21.92 -10.15
CA PRO A 391 2.43 23.29 -10.08
C PRO A 391 2.17 23.99 -8.74
N VAL A 392 1.04 23.72 -8.10
CA VAL A 392 0.64 24.26 -6.79
C VAL A 392 1.58 23.82 -5.65
N LEU A 393 2.24 22.67 -5.77
CA LEU A 393 3.13 22.15 -4.72
C LEU A 393 4.58 22.56 -4.92
N ARG A 394 4.98 22.94 -6.13
CA ARG A 394 6.29 23.56 -6.35
C ARG A 394 6.37 24.89 -5.59
N GLU A 395 5.27 25.65 -5.50
CA GLU A 395 5.18 26.87 -4.69
C GLU A 395 5.12 26.60 -3.19
N ALA A 396 4.39 25.57 -2.73
CA ALA A 396 4.30 25.22 -1.31
C ALA A 396 5.63 24.71 -0.75
N ALA A 397 6.38 23.90 -1.50
CA ALA A 397 7.72 23.43 -1.11
C ALA A 397 8.74 24.56 -1.03
N ALA A 398 8.64 25.55 -1.92
CA ALA A 398 9.49 26.73 -1.90
C ALA A 398 9.21 27.67 -0.70
N VAL A 399 7.95 27.72 -0.22
CA VAL A 399 7.55 28.54 0.93
C VAL A 399 7.94 27.90 2.27
N THR A 400 8.00 26.56 2.34
CA THR A 400 8.33 25.84 3.60
C THR A 400 9.83 25.92 3.92
N THR A 401 10.71 26.10 2.91
CA THR A 401 12.15 26.29 3.12
C THR A 401 12.55 27.69 3.57
N SER A 402 11.61 28.67 3.56
CA SER A 402 11.88 30.07 3.91
C SER A 402 11.37 30.52 5.28
N ARG A 403 10.80 29.63 6.10
CA ARG A 403 10.32 29.95 7.45
C ARG A 403 10.98 29.10 8.53
N HIS A 404 12.21 29.45 8.89
CA HIS A 404 12.71 29.29 10.23
C HIS A 404 12.85 30.69 10.84
N PRO A 405 12.02 31.09 11.79
CA PRO A 405 12.37 32.15 12.72
C PRO A 405 12.91 31.48 13.99
N ASP A 406 14.14 31.88 14.36
CA ASP A 406 14.71 31.71 15.67
C ASP A 406 13.73 32.22 16.74
N HIS A 407 13.27 31.37 17.62
CA HIS A 407 12.66 31.76 18.86
C HIS A 407 13.63 31.46 20.01
N GLU A 408 14.39 32.50 20.37
CA GLU A 408 15.05 32.60 21.68
C GLU A 408 13.99 32.52 22.78
N LEU A 409 14.16 31.54 23.65
CA LEU A 409 13.49 31.45 24.92
C LEU A 409 14.30 32.28 25.94
N THR A 410 13.85 33.49 26.21
CA THR A 410 14.23 34.20 27.46
C THR A 410 13.13 33.99 28.50
N GLY A 411 13.53 33.39 29.61
CA GLY A 411 12.67 33.14 30.74
C GLY A 411 12.40 34.39 31.58
N SER A 412 11.39 34.33 32.39
CA SER A 412 11.47 34.79 33.82
C SER A 412 10.26 34.28 34.60
N VAL A 413 10.62 33.78 35.76
CA VAL A 413 9.81 33.37 36.92
C VAL A 413 8.96 34.56 37.44
N GLN A 414 7.69 34.32 37.69
CA GLN A 414 7.00 34.58 38.97
C GLN A 414 5.75 33.72 39.09
#